data_bfc3e095cae34ea297352bd62d4eb0a2
#
_entry.id   bfc3e095cae34ea297352bd62d4eb0a2
#
_cell.length_a   1.000
_cell.length_b   1.000
_cell.length_c   1.000
_cell.angle_alpha   90.00
_cell.angle_beta   90.00
_cell.angle_gamma   90.00
#
_symmetry.space_group_name_H-M   'P 1'
#
loop_
_entity.id
_entity.type
_entity.pdbx_description
1 polymer ?
#
loop_
_entity_poly.entity_id
_entity_poly.type
_entity_poly.pdbx_seq_one_letter_code
_entity_poly.pdbx_strand_id
1 'polypeptide(L)'
;MDDKQCRNHTCLVLTGEQGKFKTTFLDSLCPPSLSDYRYTGKIYPQEKDVLSLIGQNLIINIDDQLKALKKREENELKNLITCPQVKFRMPYEKHIEECPHLASFVASVDGNDFLTDPTGSRRFLPFEVLAIDIDRAKSIPMDGVYREAKALLQSGFRYWFNDEEIVELHHNSEAFQVYTADMELLLCYFTFPTEAEKATKRFYMTNSEIVGYLSIYTRQQLSAKRMGEALRKAGYMRECRRINGNPVYIYAVRKVSPEQPP
;
A
#
# COMPACT_ATOMS: atom_id res chain seq x y z
N MET A 1 -12.48 -21.27 17.81
CA MET A 1 -12.71 -20.04 17.00
C MET A 1 -13.77 -20.41 15.98
N ASP A 2 -15.05 -20.31 16.38
CA ASP A 2 -16.15 -20.70 15.49
C ASP A 2 -16.74 -19.55 14.69
N ASP A 3 -16.12 -18.36 14.78
CA ASP A 3 -16.58 -17.24 13.97
C ASP A 3 -15.87 -17.26 12.60
N LYS A 4 -16.48 -17.98 11.66
CA LYS A 4 -16.07 -18.02 10.25
C LYS A 4 -16.06 -16.64 9.56
N GLN A 5 -16.42 -15.58 10.30
CA GLN A 5 -16.49 -14.20 9.80
C GLN A 5 -15.30 -13.34 10.25
N CYS A 6 -14.52 -13.78 11.25
CA CYS A 6 -13.34 -13.03 11.68
C CYS A 6 -12.20 -13.19 10.67
N ARG A 7 -11.95 -12.16 9.87
CA ARG A 7 -10.90 -12.15 8.84
C ARG A 7 -10.02 -10.94 8.99
N ASN A 8 -8.73 -11.15 8.83
CA ASN A 8 -7.78 -10.05 8.72
C ASN A 8 -7.79 -9.51 7.28
N HIS A 9 -8.21 -8.27 7.09
CA HIS A 9 -8.24 -7.59 5.79
C HIS A 9 -7.03 -6.68 5.56
N THR A 10 -6.02 -6.79 6.41
CA THR A 10 -4.85 -5.93 6.40
C THR A 10 -3.56 -6.75 6.40
N CYS A 11 -2.51 -6.16 5.84
CA CYS A 11 -1.16 -6.67 5.86
C CYS A 11 -0.31 -5.72 6.71
N LEU A 12 0.25 -6.22 7.80
CA LEU A 12 1.23 -5.47 8.60
C LEU A 12 2.53 -5.37 7.80
N VAL A 13 3.03 -4.15 7.58
CA VAL A 13 4.25 -3.92 6.82
C VAL A 13 5.28 -3.23 7.69
N LEU A 14 6.43 -3.87 7.91
CA LEU A 14 7.56 -3.26 8.58
C LEU A 14 8.54 -2.72 7.53
N THR A 15 8.78 -1.41 7.58
CA THR A 15 9.69 -0.69 6.68
C THR A 15 10.94 -0.23 7.42
N GLY A 16 11.96 0.22 6.71
CA GLY A 16 13.19 0.78 7.29
C GLY A 16 14.45 0.13 6.74
N GLU A 17 15.59 0.45 7.32
CA GLU A 17 16.90 -0.02 6.84
C GLU A 17 17.05 -1.53 6.86
N GLN A 18 17.87 -2.05 5.95
CA GLN A 18 18.25 -3.46 5.91
C GLN A 18 18.99 -3.87 7.20
N GLY A 19 18.85 -5.13 7.61
CA GLY A 19 19.52 -5.67 8.79
C GLY A 19 18.88 -5.33 10.14
N LYS A 20 17.69 -4.70 10.17
CA LYS A 20 16.94 -4.37 11.39
C LYS A 20 16.05 -5.52 11.91
N PHE A 21 16.28 -6.74 11.51
CA PHE A 21 15.53 -7.95 11.95
C PHE A 21 14.03 -7.94 11.68
N LYS A 22 13.55 -7.14 10.71
CA LYS A 22 12.11 -7.02 10.37
C LYS A 22 11.48 -8.38 10.06
N THR A 23 12.05 -9.13 9.12
CA THR A 23 11.57 -10.45 8.71
C THR A 23 11.58 -11.44 9.88
N THR A 24 12.66 -11.45 10.67
CA THR A 24 12.80 -12.33 11.85
C THR A 24 11.74 -12.01 12.92
N PHE A 25 11.45 -10.73 13.14
CA PHE A 25 10.40 -10.30 14.08
C PHE A 25 9.02 -10.75 13.59
N LEU A 26 8.71 -10.52 12.31
CA LEU A 26 7.43 -10.94 11.72
C LEU A 26 7.26 -12.47 11.79
N ASP A 27 8.33 -13.22 11.58
CA ASP A 27 8.32 -14.68 11.73
C ASP A 27 8.05 -15.12 13.18
N SER A 28 8.52 -14.34 14.15
CA SER A 28 8.32 -14.65 15.57
C SER A 28 6.88 -14.45 16.04
N LEU A 29 6.03 -13.79 15.24
CA LEU A 29 4.60 -13.67 15.52
C LEU A 29 3.87 -15.03 15.43
N CYS A 30 4.44 -15.99 14.71
CA CYS A 30 3.93 -17.36 14.68
C CYS A 30 4.44 -18.13 15.90
N PRO A 31 3.54 -18.72 16.72
CA PRO A 31 3.97 -19.57 17.82
C PRO A 31 4.83 -20.75 17.32
N PRO A 32 5.85 -21.19 18.07
CA PRO A 32 6.66 -22.34 17.69
C PRO A 32 5.85 -23.62 17.43
N SER A 33 4.76 -23.82 18.17
CA SER A 33 3.82 -24.93 18.01
C SER A 33 3.07 -24.93 16.66
N LEU A 34 3.05 -23.79 15.97
CA LEU A 34 2.36 -23.59 14.69
C LEU A 34 3.34 -23.23 13.55
N SER A 35 4.63 -23.50 13.72
CA SER A 35 5.67 -23.14 12.75
C SER A 35 5.41 -23.69 11.34
N ASP A 36 4.79 -24.87 11.25
CA ASP A 36 4.45 -25.53 9.97
C ASP A 36 3.34 -24.79 9.19
N TYR A 37 2.63 -23.89 9.87
CA TYR A 37 1.59 -23.05 9.26
C TYR A 37 2.06 -21.61 9.00
N ARG A 38 3.36 -21.41 8.87
CA ARG A 38 3.96 -20.14 8.48
C ARG A 38 4.72 -20.31 7.17
N TYR A 39 4.46 -19.40 6.24
CA TYR A 39 5.24 -19.25 5.03
C TYR A 39 6.03 -17.93 5.08
N THR A 40 7.31 -17.97 4.75
CA THR A 40 8.17 -16.79 4.62
C THR A 40 8.87 -16.84 3.28
N GLY A 41 8.72 -15.81 2.47
CA GLY A 41 9.33 -15.74 1.16
C GLY A 41 8.54 -14.91 0.15
N LYS A 42 8.89 -15.09 -1.11
CA LYS A 42 8.21 -14.41 -2.23
C LYS A 42 6.93 -15.13 -2.59
N ILE A 43 5.90 -14.34 -2.89
CA ILE A 43 4.64 -14.85 -3.43
C ILE A 43 4.42 -14.32 -4.84
N TYR A 44 3.73 -15.07 -5.66
CA TYR A 44 3.38 -14.69 -7.03
C TYR A 44 1.85 -14.60 -7.13
N PRO A 45 1.25 -13.38 -6.92
CA PRO A 45 -0.19 -13.22 -6.77
C PRO A 45 -1.02 -13.71 -7.97
N GLN A 46 -0.40 -13.86 -9.14
CA GLN A 46 -1.07 -14.33 -10.36
C GLN A 46 -1.02 -15.86 -10.53
N GLU A 47 -0.21 -16.55 -9.74
CA GLU A 47 -0.05 -18.00 -9.82
C GLU A 47 -1.11 -18.70 -8.95
N LYS A 48 -1.54 -19.89 -9.40
CA LYS A 48 -2.56 -20.66 -8.68
C LYS A 48 -2.05 -21.19 -7.35
N ASP A 49 -0.75 -21.39 -7.24
CA ASP A 49 -0.11 -21.96 -6.05
C ASP A 49 -0.24 -21.05 -4.81
N VAL A 50 -0.39 -19.72 -5.01
CA VAL A 50 -0.64 -18.80 -3.92
C VAL A 50 -1.95 -19.10 -3.17
N LEU A 51 -2.94 -19.65 -3.85
CA LEU A 51 -4.22 -20.00 -3.22
C LEU A 51 -4.04 -21.17 -2.23
N SER A 52 -3.16 -22.13 -2.56
CA SER A 52 -2.84 -23.21 -1.65
C SER A 52 -2.04 -22.72 -0.43
N LEU A 53 -1.12 -21.77 -0.61
CA LEU A 53 -0.42 -21.13 0.50
C LEU A 53 -1.41 -20.45 1.46
N ILE A 54 -2.40 -19.71 0.94
CA ILE A 54 -3.44 -19.04 1.77
C ILE A 54 -4.31 -20.06 2.52
N GLY A 55 -4.63 -21.19 1.89
CA GLY A 55 -5.45 -22.23 2.50
C GLY A 55 -4.71 -23.08 3.55
N GLN A 56 -3.39 -23.08 3.54
CA GLN A 56 -2.57 -23.95 4.39
C GLN A 56 -1.81 -23.21 5.49
N ASN A 57 -1.71 -21.88 5.42
CA ASN A 57 -0.91 -21.10 6.37
C ASN A 57 -1.77 -20.17 7.23
N LEU A 58 -1.31 -19.90 8.44
CA LEU A 58 -1.86 -18.90 9.35
C LEU A 58 -1.16 -17.54 9.16
N ILE A 59 0.14 -17.56 8.87
CA ILE A 59 0.93 -16.35 8.61
C ILE A 59 1.67 -16.53 7.30
N ILE A 60 1.53 -15.52 6.43
CA ILE A 60 2.29 -15.40 5.18
C ILE A 60 3.14 -14.13 5.28
N ASN A 61 4.44 -14.32 5.46
CA ASN A 61 5.43 -13.26 5.55
C ASN A 61 6.05 -13.02 4.17
N ILE A 62 5.70 -11.90 3.55
CA ILE A 62 6.22 -11.48 2.24
C ILE A 62 7.54 -10.74 2.46
N ASP A 63 8.65 -11.39 2.12
CA ASP A 63 9.99 -10.88 2.39
C ASP A 63 10.51 -10.00 1.24
N ASP A 64 10.68 -8.72 1.53
CA ASP A 64 11.26 -7.68 0.66
C ASP A 64 10.78 -7.72 -0.81
N GLN A 65 9.49 -7.94 -1.02
CA GLN A 65 8.94 -8.07 -2.37
C GLN A 65 8.03 -6.91 -2.76
N LEU A 66 7.40 -6.21 -1.82
CA LEU A 66 6.33 -5.25 -2.13
C LEU A 66 6.77 -4.15 -3.08
N LYS A 67 8.01 -3.66 -2.99
CA LYS A 67 8.57 -2.65 -3.92
C LYS A 67 8.71 -3.15 -5.36
N ALA A 68 8.94 -4.44 -5.53
CA ALA A 68 9.16 -5.04 -6.84
C ALA A 68 7.87 -5.39 -7.57
N LEU A 69 6.72 -5.35 -6.89
CA LEU A 69 5.43 -5.68 -7.49
C LEU A 69 5.01 -4.64 -8.52
N LYS A 70 4.62 -5.11 -9.69
CA LYS A 70 3.97 -4.27 -10.68
C LYS A 70 2.54 -3.94 -10.21
N LYS A 71 1.97 -2.84 -10.70
CA LYS A 71 0.61 -2.40 -10.35
C LYS A 71 -0.46 -3.51 -10.45
N ARG A 72 -0.33 -4.40 -11.44
CA ARG A 72 -1.25 -5.54 -11.59
C ARG A 72 -1.08 -6.56 -10.47
N GLU A 73 0.16 -6.92 -10.13
CA GLU A 73 0.48 -7.87 -9.06
C GLU A 73 0.09 -7.32 -7.68
N GLU A 74 0.30 -6.02 -7.46
CA GLU A 74 -0.16 -5.34 -6.26
C GLU A 74 -1.69 -5.39 -6.11
N ASN A 75 -2.45 -5.18 -7.20
CA ASN A 75 -3.90 -5.28 -7.17
C ASN A 75 -4.37 -6.72 -6.91
N GLU A 76 -3.71 -7.71 -7.49
CA GLU A 76 -4.01 -9.12 -7.20
C GLU A 76 -3.70 -9.47 -5.73
N LEU A 77 -2.57 -8.98 -5.18
CA LEU A 77 -2.24 -9.16 -3.78
C LEU A 77 -3.31 -8.53 -2.87
N LYS A 78 -3.78 -7.32 -3.17
CA LYS A 78 -4.87 -6.66 -2.46
C LYS A 78 -6.16 -7.50 -2.45
N ASN A 79 -6.46 -8.17 -3.57
CA ASN A 79 -7.61 -9.06 -3.66
C ASN A 79 -7.40 -10.32 -2.83
N LEU A 80 -6.19 -10.91 -2.85
CA LEU A 80 -5.84 -12.08 -2.04
C LEU A 80 -5.96 -11.78 -0.54
N ILE A 81 -5.48 -10.63 -0.06
CA ILE A 81 -5.59 -10.23 1.35
C ILE A 81 -7.06 -10.20 1.83
N THR A 82 -7.99 -9.82 0.96
CA THR A 82 -9.40 -9.60 1.34
C THR A 82 -10.36 -10.70 0.88
N CYS A 83 -9.90 -11.70 0.13
CA CYS A 83 -10.78 -12.75 -0.36
C CYS A 83 -11.38 -13.57 0.81
N PRO A 84 -12.66 -13.91 0.75
CA PRO A 84 -13.33 -14.61 1.84
C PRO A 84 -12.93 -16.08 1.99
N GLN A 85 -12.60 -16.70 0.90
CA GLN A 85 -12.28 -18.11 0.78
C GLN A 85 -11.40 -18.31 -0.43
N VAL A 86 -10.64 -19.38 -0.45
CA VAL A 86 -9.81 -19.78 -1.56
C VAL A 86 -10.27 -21.13 -2.10
N LYS A 87 -10.19 -21.27 -3.42
CA LYS A 87 -10.48 -22.53 -4.12
C LYS A 87 -9.23 -22.95 -4.86
N PHE A 88 -8.67 -24.05 -4.50
CA PHE A 88 -7.49 -24.59 -5.17
C PHE A 88 -7.59 -26.10 -5.31
N ARG A 89 -6.74 -26.65 -6.14
CA ARG A 89 -6.63 -28.09 -6.32
C ARG A 89 -5.20 -28.51 -5.99
N MET A 90 -5.05 -29.44 -5.09
CA MET A 90 -3.75 -30.02 -4.77
C MET A 90 -3.16 -30.70 -6.01
N PRO A 91 -1.82 -30.72 -6.15
CA PRO A 91 -1.16 -31.47 -7.21
C PRO A 91 -1.64 -32.92 -7.20
N TYR A 92 -2.00 -33.43 -8.39
CA TYR A 92 -2.51 -34.80 -8.62
C TYR A 92 -3.94 -35.09 -8.08
N GLU A 93 -4.57 -34.16 -7.36
CA GLU A 93 -5.94 -34.32 -6.92
C GLU A 93 -6.95 -34.00 -8.04
N LYS A 94 -8.09 -34.74 -8.06
CA LYS A 94 -9.18 -34.51 -9.02
C LYS A 94 -10.18 -33.46 -8.55
N HIS A 95 -10.28 -33.26 -7.24
CA HIS A 95 -11.26 -32.38 -6.64
C HIS A 95 -10.68 -31.02 -6.32
N ILE A 96 -11.53 -29.99 -6.42
CA ILE A 96 -11.22 -28.65 -5.96
C ILE A 96 -11.59 -28.58 -4.49
N GLU A 97 -10.64 -28.19 -3.65
CA GLU A 97 -10.88 -27.89 -2.26
C GLU A 97 -11.29 -26.44 -2.09
N GLU A 98 -12.24 -26.21 -1.22
CA GLU A 98 -12.68 -24.89 -0.81
C GLU A 98 -12.33 -24.70 0.67
N CYS A 99 -11.42 -23.76 0.94
CA CYS A 99 -10.94 -23.47 2.28
C CYS A 99 -11.29 -22.04 2.68
N PRO A 100 -11.68 -21.80 3.94
CA PRO A 100 -11.78 -20.45 4.46
C PRO A 100 -10.40 -19.77 4.43
N HIS A 101 -10.36 -18.48 4.16
CA HIS A 101 -9.13 -17.70 4.25
C HIS A 101 -8.82 -17.45 5.74
N LEU A 102 -7.84 -18.13 6.27
CA LEU A 102 -7.37 -18.00 7.66
C LEU A 102 -6.02 -17.27 7.76
N ALA A 103 -5.34 -17.07 6.65
CA ALA A 103 -4.02 -16.46 6.61
C ALA A 103 -4.05 -14.97 6.98
N SER A 104 -3.10 -14.54 7.81
CA SER A 104 -2.76 -13.15 8.01
C SER A 104 -1.49 -12.83 7.21
N PHE A 105 -1.55 -11.77 6.41
CA PHE A 105 -0.39 -11.31 5.66
C PHE A 105 0.43 -10.33 6.49
N VAL A 106 1.74 -10.53 6.48
CA VAL A 106 2.73 -9.59 7.01
C VAL A 106 3.82 -9.39 5.96
N ALA A 107 4.54 -8.28 5.99
CA ALA A 107 5.60 -8.03 5.02
C ALA A 107 6.74 -7.20 5.60
N SER A 108 7.95 -7.45 5.12
CA SER A 108 9.12 -6.60 5.33
C SER A 108 9.45 -5.82 4.05
N VAL A 109 9.93 -4.59 4.19
CA VAL A 109 10.35 -3.73 3.08
C VAL A 109 11.60 -2.96 3.47
N ASP A 110 12.58 -2.91 2.59
CA ASP A 110 13.76 -2.07 2.76
C ASP A 110 13.50 -0.65 2.26
N GLY A 111 13.66 0.35 3.18
CA GLY A 111 13.27 1.75 2.97
C GLY A 111 11.76 1.97 3.11
N ASN A 112 11.29 3.20 2.94
CA ASN A 112 9.91 3.57 3.28
C ASN A 112 8.96 3.67 2.07
N ASP A 113 9.47 3.88 0.87
CA ASP A 113 8.71 4.15 -0.36
C ASP A 113 8.27 2.87 -1.08
N PHE A 114 7.10 2.34 -0.78
CA PHE A 114 6.59 1.12 -1.42
C PHE A 114 5.13 1.19 -1.90
N LEU A 115 4.33 2.13 -1.41
CA LEU A 115 2.94 2.27 -1.81
C LEU A 115 2.80 3.01 -3.14
N THR A 116 2.33 2.33 -4.17
CA THR A 116 2.15 2.92 -5.50
C THR A 116 0.74 3.48 -5.72
N ASP A 117 -0.25 2.99 -4.96
CA ASP A 117 -1.67 3.35 -5.09
C ASP A 117 -2.24 3.89 -3.76
N PRO A 118 -2.51 5.21 -3.67
CA PRO A 118 -3.06 5.80 -2.45
C PRO A 118 -4.46 5.29 -2.12
N THR A 119 -5.26 4.89 -3.12
CA THR A 119 -6.66 4.48 -2.90
C THR A 119 -6.79 3.06 -2.33
N GLY A 120 -5.78 2.22 -2.52
CA GLY A 120 -5.73 0.84 -2.01
C GLY A 120 -4.91 0.67 -0.72
N SER A 121 -4.35 1.76 -0.17
CA SER A 121 -3.42 1.73 0.96
C SER A 121 -4.02 1.20 2.26
N ARG A 122 -5.34 1.28 2.46
CA ARG A 122 -6.04 0.78 3.67
C ARG A 122 -5.80 -0.72 3.99
N ARG A 123 -5.29 -1.48 3.02
CA ARG A 123 -4.93 -2.90 3.22
C ARG A 123 -3.53 -3.09 3.75
N PHE A 124 -2.69 -2.07 3.67
CA PHE A 124 -1.33 -2.10 4.19
C PHE A 124 -1.24 -1.22 5.42
N LEU A 125 -0.70 -1.77 6.50
CA LEU A 125 -0.43 -1.07 7.75
C LEU A 125 1.07 -0.88 7.88
N PRO A 126 1.65 0.20 7.30
CA PRO A 126 3.08 0.42 7.33
C PRO A 126 3.52 1.02 8.66
N PHE A 127 4.65 0.50 9.17
CA PHE A 127 5.35 1.03 10.33
C PHE A 127 6.83 1.11 10.02
N GLU A 128 7.42 2.27 10.23
CA GLU A 128 8.87 2.43 10.14
C GLU A 128 9.55 1.87 11.39
N VAL A 129 10.49 0.96 11.16
CA VAL A 129 11.27 0.31 12.22
C VAL A 129 12.57 1.03 12.39
N LEU A 130 12.75 1.68 13.52
CA LEU A 130 14.01 2.30 13.91
C LEU A 130 14.97 1.25 14.50
N ALA A 131 14.48 0.39 15.39
CA ALA A 131 15.22 -0.71 15.99
C ALA A 131 14.26 -1.80 16.47
N ILE A 132 14.72 -3.04 16.48
CA ILE A 132 14.03 -4.19 17.08
C ILE A 132 15.00 -4.84 18.07
N ASP A 133 14.57 -4.96 19.33
CA ASP A 133 15.22 -5.80 20.33
C ASP A 133 14.77 -7.26 20.08
N ILE A 134 15.55 -7.95 19.25
CA ILE A 134 15.19 -9.30 18.80
C ILE A 134 15.27 -10.34 19.93
N ASP A 135 16.16 -10.14 20.91
CA ASP A 135 16.29 -11.07 22.04
C ASP A 135 15.07 -10.96 22.95
N ARG A 136 14.61 -9.72 23.21
CA ARG A 136 13.36 -9.49 23.93
C ARG A 136 12.17 -10.01 23.14
N ALA A 137 12.09 -9.78 21.83
CA ALA A 137 11.01 -10.29 20.99
C ALA A 137 10.90 -11.83 21.04
N LYS A 138 12.04 -12.54 20.97
CA LYS A 138 12.08 -14.00 21.08
C LYS A 138 11.70 -14.52 22.47
N SER A 139 11.85 -13.73 23.51
CA SER A 139 11.48 -14.11 24.88
C SER A 139 9.98 -14.01 25.16
N ILE A 140 9.20 -13.40 24.28
CA ILE A 140 7.75 -13.23 24.43
C ILE A 140 7.06 -14.59 24.21
N PRO A 141 6.30 -15.09 25.20
CA PRO A 141 5.57 -16.36 25.04
C PRO A 141 4.34 -16.17 24.12
N MET A 142 4.51 -16.42 22.82
CA MET A 142 3.47 -16.17 21.81
C MET A 142 2.16 -16.91 22.09
N ASP A 143 2.19 -18.09 22.70
CA ASP A 143 0.98 -18.78 23.15
C ASP A 143 0.16 -17.96 24.16
N GLY A 144 0.83 -17.13 24.98
CA GLY A 144 0.18 -16.17 25.88
C GLY A 144 -0.50 -15.04 25.10
N VAL A 145 0.20 -14.49 24.11
CA VAL A 145 -0.34 -13.42 23.24
C VAL A 145 -1.59 -13.90 22.49
N TYR A 146 -1.56 -15.12 21.94
CA TYR A 146 -2.72 -15.69 21.24
C TYR A 146 -3.89 -15.97 22.18
N ARG A 147 -3.63 -16.41 23.43
CA ARG A 147 -4.68 -16.57 24.46
C ARG A 147 -5.33 -15.24 24.82
N GLU A 148 -4.53 -14.17 24.98
CA GLU A 148 -5.03 -12.82 25.26
C GLU A 148 -5.85 -12.29 24.08
N ALA A 149 -5.36 -12.42 22.85
CA ALA A 149 -6.09 -12.02 21.65
C ALA A 149 -7.44 -12.75 21.55
N LYS A 150 -7.48 -14.06 21.87
CA LYS A 150 -8.73 -14.82 21.92
C LYS A 150 -9.69 -14.31 23.00
N ALA A 151 -9.19 -13.98 24.18
CA ALA A 151 -10.00 -13.43 25.27
C ALA A 151 -10.58 -12.05 24.88
N LEU A 152 -9.79 -11.19 24.24
CA LEU A 152 -10.24 -9.89 23.72
C LEU A 152 -11.37 -10.07 22.69
N LEU A 153 -11.23 -10.99 21.74
CA LEU A 153 -12.29 -11.28 20.78
C LEU A 153 -13.57 -11.77 21.47
N GLN A 154 -13.45 -12.63 22.46
CA GLN A 154 -14.60 -13.14 23.23
C GLN A 154 -15.28 -12.05 24.08
N SER A 155 -14.54 -11.03 24.50
CA SER A 155 -15.09 -9.85 25.20
C SER A 155 -15.73 -8.81 24.29
N GLY A 156 -15.75 -9.06 22.97
CA GLY A 156 -16.34 -8.14 21.99
C GLY A 156 -15.38 -7.05 21.50
N PHE A 157 -14.07 -7.25 21.65
CA PHE A 157 -13.09 -6.33 21.07
C PHE A 157 -13.27 -6.19 19.57
N ARG A 158 -13.32 -4.94 19.07
CA ARG A 158 -13.47 -4.64 17.66
C ARG A 158 -12.10 -4.76 16.96
N TYR A 159 -11.99 -5.67 16.03
CA TYR A 159 -10.75 -6.00 15.29
C TYR A 159 -10.72 -5.42 13.86
N TRP A 160 -11.68 -4.60 13.48
CA TRP A 160 -11.72 -3.89 12.19
C TRP A 160 -11.69 -2.38 12.40
N PHE A 161 -11.22 -1.64 11.40
CA PHE A 161 -11.18 -0.19 11.41
C PHE A 161 -12.52 0.39 10.97
N ASN A 162 -12.98 1.45 11.64
CA ASN A 162 -14.12 2.24 11.21
C ASN A 162 -13.68 3.27 10.13
N ASP A 163 -14.64 4.03 9.60
CA ASP A 163 -14.37 4.99 8.53
C ASP A 163 -13.41 6.12 8.95
N GLU A 164 -13.49 6.58 10.19
CA GLU A 164 -12.59 7.61 10.73
C GLU A 164 -11.16 7.09 10.87
N GLU A 165 -10.99 5.90 11.40
CA GLU A 165 -9.68 5.22 11.52
C GLU A 165 -9.09 4.91 10.14
N ILE A 166 -9.92 4.59 9.14
CA ILE A 166 -9.46 4.40 7.76
C ILE A 166 -8.90 5.71 7.18
N VAL A 167 -9.51 6.85 7.48
CA VAL A 167 -8.99 8.17 7.06
C VAL A 167 -7.64 8.44 7.71
N GLU A 168 -7.50 8.15 9.01
CA GLU A 168 -6.23 8.29 9.73
C GLU A 168 -5.15 7.36 9.17
N LEU A 169 -5.49 6.10 8.88
CA LEU A 169 -4.58 5.17 8.22
C LEU A 169 -4.11 5.67 6.85
N HIS A 170 -4.99 6.28 6.08
CA HIS A 170 -4.61 6.88 4.80
C HIS A 170 -3.60 8.01 4.99
N HIS A 171 -3.82 8.90 5.95
CA HIS A 171 -2.90 9.99 6.25
C HIS A 171 -1.53 9.46 6.71
N ASN A 172 -1.51 8.50 7.64
CA ASN A 172 -0.28 7.87 8.11
C ASN A 172 0.47 7.12 6.99
N SER A 173 -0.25 6.63 5.99
CA SER A 173 0.34 5.92 4.85
C SER A 173 0.94 6.84 3.78
N GLU A 174 0.71 8.16 3.84
CA GLU A 174 1.26 9.12 2.87
C GLU A 174 2.79 9.13 2.88
N ALA A 175 3.41 8.99 4.05
CA ALA A 175 4.86 8.94 4.20
C ALA A 175 5.54 7.73 3.50
N PHE A 176 4.75 6.70 3.15
CA PHE A 176 5.24 5.46 2.52
C PHE A 176 4.91 5.38 1.03
N GLN A 177 4.41 6.46 0.45
CA GLN A 177 4.06 6.50 -0.97
C GLN A 177 5.30 6.69 -1.84
N VAL A 178 5.34 5.94 -2.94
CA VAL A 178 6.34 6.14 -3.99
C VAL A 178 6.00 7.42 -4.75
N TYR A 179 6.87 8.40 -4.70
CA TYR A 179 6.81 9.56 -5.57
C TYR A 179 7.45 9.22 -6.91
N THR A 180 6.68 9.37 -7.98
CA THR A 180 7.25 9.29 -9.34
C THR A 180 8.00 10.57 -9.66
N ALA A 181 8.97 10.50 -10.57
CA ALA A 181 9.68 11.70 -11.02
C ALA A 181 8.72 12.82 -11.56
N ASP A 182 7.60 12.40 -12.19
CA ASP A 182 6.54 13.32 -12.59
C ASP A 182 5.94 14.06 -11.37
N MET A 183 5.77 13.35 -10.24
CA MET A 183 5.23 13.91 -9.00
C MET A 183 6.24 14.82 -8.29
N GLU A 184 7.49 14.38 -8.18
CA GLU A 184 8.57 15.18 -7.59
C GLU A 184 8.73 16.51 -8.33
N LEU A 185 8.83 16.48 -9.67
CA LEU A 185 8.90 17.66 -10.48
C LEU A 185 7.65 18.55 -10.33
N LEU A 186 6.46 17.95 -10.27
CA LEU A 186 5.24 18.71 -10.04
C LEU A 186 5.30 19.47 -8.73
N LEU A 187 5.68 18.81 -7.63
CA LEU A 187 5.74 19.42 -6.30
C LEU A 187 6.86 20.46 -6.17
N CYS A 188 7.99 20.28 -6.89
CA CYS A 188 9.09 21.24 -6.89
C CYS A 188 8.75 22.55 -7.65
N TYR A 189 7.96 22.47 -8.71
CA TYR A 189 7.75 23.60 -9.61
C TYR A 189 6.34 24.17 -9.62
N PHE A 190 5.40 23.53 -8.92
CA PHE A 190 4.02 23.98 -8.84
C PHE A 190 3.47 23.92 -7.42
N THR A 191 2.60 24.88 -7.10
CA THR A 191 1.82 24.91 -5.86
C THR A 191 0.37 25.27 -6.17
N PHE A 192 -0.51 25.16 -5.17
CA PHE A 192 -1.89 25.59 -5.32
C PHE A 192 -1.99 27.10 -5.44
N PRO A 193 -2.75 27.63 -6.42
CA PRO A 193 -3.05 29.05 -6.46
C PRO A 193 -4.03 29.42 -5.35
N THR A 194 -3.93 30.65 -4.86
CA THR A 194 -4.91 31.24 -3.94
C THR A 194 -6.28 31.41 -4.63
N GLU A 195 -7.36 31.60 -3.87
CA GLU A 195 -8.70 31.79 -4.44
C GLU A 195 -8.77 33.04 -5.34
N ALA A 196 -8.04 34.12 -5.00
CA ALA A 196 -7.94 35.31 -5.83
C ALA A 196 -7.22 35.04 -7.17
N GLU A 197 -6.19 34.18 -7.15
CA GLU A 197 -5.44 33.76 -8.33
C GLU A 197 -6.26 32.83 -9.24
N LYS A 198 -7.09 31.95 -8.68
CA LYS A 198 -8.01 31.09 -9.44
C LYS A 198 -9.01 31.86 -10.29
N ALA A 199 -9.38 33.09 -9.86
CA ALA A 199 -10.25 33.98 -10.62
C ALA A 199 -9.60 34.48 -11.91
N THR A 200 -8.28 34.40 -12.02
CA THR A 200 -7.54 34.81 -13.20
C THR A 200 -7.26 33.62 -14.11
N LYS A 201 -7.47 33.76 -15.43
CA LYS A 201 -7.24 32.66 -16.39
C LYS A 201 -5.76 32.24 -16.51
N ARG A 202 -4.82 32.98 -15.93
CA ARG A 202 -3.37 32.76 -16.05
C ARG A 202 -2.84 31.54 -15.31
N PHE A 203 -3.59 31.02 -14.31
CA PHE A 203 -3.16 29.92 -13.47
C PHE A 203 -3.72 28.57 -13.91
N TYR A 204 -4.33 28.48 -15.08
CA TYR A 204 -4.89 27.23 -15.60
C TYR A 204 -4.01 26.67 -16.70
N MET A 205 -3.60 25.41 -16.55
CA MET A 205 -2.77 24.69 -17.51
C MET A 205 -3.34 23.30 -17.80
N THR A 206 -3.15 22.83 -19.02
CA THR A 206 -3.39 21.44 -19.42
C THR A 206 -2.23 20.55 -18.98
N ASN A 207 -2.43 19.24 -18.93
CA ASN A 207 -1.35 18.26 -18.69
C ASN A 207 -0.17 18.48 -19.66
N SER A 208 -0.47 18.70 -20.94
CA SER A 208 0.56 18.87 -21.96
C SER A 208 1.37 20.16 -21.76
N GLU A 209 0.76 21.26 -21.34
CA GLU A 209 1.45 22.51 -21.02
C GLU A 209 2.33 22.35 -19.77
N ILE A 210 1.86 21.63 -18.74
CA ILE A 210 2.63 21.33 -17.54
C ILE A 210 3.83 20.46 -17.90
N VAL A 211 3.63 19.39 -18.69
CA VAL A 211 4.72 18.54 -19.20
C VAL A 211 5.71 19.35 -20.02
N GLY A 212 5.24 20.20 -20.95
CA GLY A 212 6.11 21.07 -21.75
C GLY A 212 6.96 21.99 -20.88
N TYR A 213 6.38 22.58 -19.84
CA TYR A 213 7.10 23.44 -18.90
C TYR A 213 8.15 22.65 -18.11
N LEU A 214 7.80 21.48 -17.54
CA LEU A 214 8.69 20.65 -16.72
C LEU A 214 9.79 19.98 -17.55
N SER A 215 9.56 19.69 -18.82
CA SER A 215 10.55 19.09 -19.72
C SER A 215 11.82 19.93 -19.90
N ILE A 216 11.78 21.22 -19.58
CA ILE A 216 12.96 22.10 -19.60
C ILE A 216 13.93 21.78 -18.44
N TYR A 217 13.41 21.26 -17.34
CA TYR A 217 14.16 21.03 -16.10
C TYR A 217 14.60 19.56 -15.91
N THR A 218 14.28 18.65 -16.83
CA THR A 218 14.62 17.24 -16.73
C THR A 218 15.01 16.64 -18.07
N ARG A 219 15.91 15.64 -18.03
CA ARG A 219 16.23 14.81 -19.19
C ARG A 219 15.30 13.60 -19.33
N GLN A 220 14.46 13.36 -18.33
CA GLN A 220 13.51 12.24 -18.36
C GLN A 220 12.34 12.56 -19.27
N GLN A 221 11.88 11.54 -19.99
CA GLN A 221 10.68 11.66 -20.82
C GLN A 221 9.43 11.67 -19.96
N LEU A 222 8.82 12.83 -19.80
CA LEU A 222 7.56 13.02 -19.11
C LEU A 222 6.38 12.62 -20.00
N SER A 223 5.27 12.21 -19.39
CA SER A 223 4.05 11.81 -20.09
C SER A 223 2.84 12.59 -19.56
N ALA A 224 2.02 13.14 -20.45
CA ALA A 224 0.79 13.83 -20.08
C ALA A 224 -0.19 12.93 -19.27
N LYS A 225 -0.19 11.62 -19.52
CA LYS A 225 -0.98 10.67 -18.77
C LYS A 225 -0.47 10.53 -17.33
N ARG A 226 0.84 10.29 -17.12
CA ARG A 226 1.45 10.19 -15.79
C ARG A 226 1.35 11.52 -15.04
N MET A 227 1.55 12.65 -15.71
CA MET A 227 1.35 13.97 -15.13
C MET A 227 -0.09 14.19 -14.65
N GLY A 228 -1.08 13.74 -15.39
CA GLY A 228 -2.48 13.76 -14.95
C GLY A 228 -2.77 12.87 -13.75
N GLU A 229 -2.06 11.76 -13.59
CA GLU A 229 -2.11 10.92 -12.39
C GLU A 229 -1.42 11.62 -11.20
N ALA A 230 -0.25 12.24 -11.43
CA ALA A 230 0.48 13.01 -10.43
C ALA A 230 -0.34 14.21 -9.90
N LEU A 231 -0.96 14.97 -10.78
CA LEU A 231 -1.83 16.10 -10.41
C LEU A 231 -3.00 15.65 -9.53
N ARG A 232 -3.66 14.55 -9.87
CA ARG A 232 -4.75 14.01 -9.05
C ARG A 232 -4.27 13.53 -7.69
N LYS A 233 -3.12 12.84 -7.65
CA LYS A 233 -2.50 12.39 -6.40
C LYS A 233 -2.11 13.57 -5.50
N ALA A 234 -1.61 14.65 -6.10
CA ALA A 234 -1.27 15.89 -5.40
C ALA A 234 -2.50 16.71 -4.97
N GLY A 235 -3.72 16.25 -5.25
CA GLY A 235 -4.95 16.93 -4.85
C GLY A 235 -5.42 18.04 -5.80
N TYR A 236 -4.79 18.23 -6.97
CA TYR A 236 -5.26 19.19 -7.95
C TYR A 236 -6.57 18.75 -8.59
N MET A 237 -7.59 19.60 -8.50
CA MET A 237 -8.89 19.31 -9.10
C MET A 237 -8.86 19.58 -10.60
N ARG A 238 -9.42 18.65 -11.39
CA ARG A 238 -9.55 18.76 -12.83
C ARG A 238 -10.82 19.51 -13.19
N GLU A 239 -10.71 20.58 -13.99
CA GLU A 239 -11.83 21.29 -14.57
C GLU A 239 -11.94 21.00 -16.06
N CYS A 240 -13.18 20.92 -16.57
CA CYS A 240 -13.43 20.82 -18.01
C CYS A 240 -13.84 22.21 -18.54
N ARG A 241 -13.08 22.75 -19.48
CA ARG A 241 -13.42 24.00 -20.18
C ARG A 241 -13.47 23.78 -21.69
N ARG A 242 -14.33 24.50 -22.37
CA ARG A 242 -14.36 24.49 -23.84
C ARG A 242 -13.37 25.52 -24.39
N ILE A 243 -12.40 25.05 -25.17
CA ILE A 243 -11.43 25.90 -25.89
C ILE A 243 -11.63 25.61 -27.39
N ASN A 244 -11.95 26.63 -28.15
CA ASN A 244 -12.24 26.51 -29.59
C ASN A 244 -13.32 25.43 -29.89
N GLY A 245 -14.36 25.35 -29.06
CA GLY A 245 -15.45 24.36 -29.20
C GLY A 245 -15.18 22.97 -28.68
N ASN A 246 -13.92 22.62 -28.40
CA ASN A 246 -13.52 21.30 -27.90
C ASN A 246 -13.42 21.28 -26.36
N PRO A 247 -13.85 20.19 -25.69
CA PRO A 247 -13.66 20.05 -24.25
C PRO A 247 -12.18 19.80 -23.95
N VAL A 248 -11.59 20.65 -23.11
CA VAL A 248 -10.21 20.54 -22.66
C VAL A 248 -10.18 20.47 -21.15
N TYR A 249 -9.42 19.53 -20.62
CA TYR A 249 -9.21 19.39 -19.18
C TYR A 249 -8.01 20.22 -18.73
N ILE A 250 -8.22 21.04 -17.71
CA ILE A 250 -7.24 21.98 -17.17
C ILE A 250 -7.16 21.85 -15.64
N TYR A 251 -6.05 22.30 -15.09
CA TYR A 251 -5.77 22.33 -13.65
C TYR A 251 -5.36 23.72 -13.24
N ALA A 252 -5.84 24.17 -12.08
CA ALA A 252 -5.40 25.42 -11.47
C ALA A 252 -4.04 25.19 -10.78
N VAL A 253 -2.97 25.75 -11.34
CA VAL A 253 -1.59 25.54 -10.85
C VAL A 253 -0.84 26.89 -10.84
N ARG A 254 -0.04 27.13 -9.79
CA ARG A 254 0.86 28.27 -9.69
C ARG A 254 2.31 27.80 -9.82
N LYS A 255 3.05 28.36 -10.77
CA LYS A 255 4.48 28.08 -10.92
C LYS A 255 5.27 28.64 -9.75
N VAL A 256 6.22 27.87 -9.26
CA VAL A 256 7.17 28.25 -8.21
C VAL A 256 8.58 28.19 -8.80
N SER A 257 9.43 29.14 -8.46
CA SER A 257 10.85 29.08 -8.80
C SER A 257 11.57 28.14 -7.83
N PRO A 258 12.42 27.22 -8.29
CA PRO A 258 13.14 26.28 -7.40
C PRO A 258 14.12 26.96 -6.43
N GLU A 259 14.35 28.27 -6.56
CA GLU A 259 15.20 29.04 -5.64
C GLU A 259 14.49 29.50 -4.35
N GLN A 260 13.20 29.22 -4.22
CA GLN A 260 12.41 29.48 -3.02
C GLN A 260 11.72 28.19 -2.57
N PRO A 261 12.41 27.28 -1.82
CA PRO A 261 11.72 26.21 -1.11
C PRO A 261 10.74 26.82 -0.10
N PRO A 262 9.61 26.16 0.17
CA PRO A 262 8.61 26.61 1.13
C PRO A 262 9.15 26.69 2.55
#